data_c0cc81c1b7216487e4e3d86ecc3ab56a
#
_entry.id   c0cc81c1b7216487e4e3d86ecc3ab56a
#
_cell.length_a   1.000
_cell.length_b   1.000
_cell.length_c   1.000
_cell.angle_alpha   90.00
_cell.angle_beta   90.00
_cell.angle_gamma   90.00
#
_symmetry.space_group_name_H-M   'P 1'
#
loop_
_entity.id
_entity.type
_entity.pdbx_description
1 polymer ?
#
loop_
_entity_poly.entity_id
_entity_poly.type
_entity_poly.pdbx_seq_one_letter_code
_entity_poly.pdbx_strand_id
1 'polypeptide(L)'
;MDKVLQPGARIDRYGSDYGSFTSLERTPYEMRAVAPGTDQRPYSVFEVVEPINVKSGSIASWFDEPGGGIQYLLPDTVDELLDWDILWLKGVEHYAKYQTYFRFAKLQRRAA
;
A
#
# COMPACT_ATOMS: atom_id res chain seq x y z
N MET A 1 -7.58 -9.23 -12.04
CA MET A 1 -9.02 -9.13 -11.69
C MET A 1 -9.25 -7.81 -10.98
N ASP A 2 -10.32 -7.14 -11.32
CA ASP A 2 -10.67 -5.91 -10.63
C ASP A 2 -11.21 -6.21 -9.23
N LYS A 3 -10.78 -5.43 -8.26
CA LYS A 3 -11.20 -5.58 -6.88
C LYS A 3 -11.25 -4.21 -6.22
N VAL A 4 -12.16 -4.04 -5.25
CA VAL A 4 -12.22 -2.85 -4.42
C VAL A 4 -11.69 -3.20 -3.03
N LEU A 5 -10.62 -2.52 -2.60
CA LEU A 5 -10.14 -2.62 -1.23
C LEU A 5 -11.02 -1.73 -0.36
N GLN A 6 -11.59 -2.30 0.70
CA GLN A 6 -12.50 -1.58 1.58
C GLN A 6 -11.75 -0.91 2.72
N PRO A 7 -12.32 0.15 3.31
CA PRO A 7 -11.74 0.79 4.49
C PRO A 7 -11.47 -0.23 5.60
N GLY A 8 -10.31 -0.12 6.23
CA GLY A 8 -9.85 -1.05 7.25
C GLY A 8 -8.98 -2.18 6.72
N ALA A 9 -8.96 -2.41 5.41
CA ALA A 9 -8.06 -3.40 4.84
C ALA A 9 -6.61 -2.98 5.06
N ARG A 10 -5.74 -3.95 5.31
CA ARG A 10 -4.30 -3.69 5.51
C ARG A 10 -3.50 -4.34 4.41
N ILE A 11 -2.67 -3.52 3.79
CA ILE A 11 -1.76 -3.93 2.72
C ILE A 11 -0.35 -3.52 3.12
N ASP A 12 0.63 -4.14 2.50
CA ASP A 12 2.02 -3.85 2.83
C ASP A 12 2.89 -3.81 1.58
N ARG A 13 4.11 -3.31 1.77
CA ARG A 13 5.06 -3.19 0.69
C ARG A 13 6.49 -3.19 1.22
N TYR A 14 7.36 -3.87 0.51
CA TYR A 14 8.81 -3.69 0.62
C TYR A 14 9.23 -2.68 -0.45
N GLY A 15 9.93 -1.64 -0.05
CA GLY A 15 10.44 -0.64 -0.98
C GLY A 15 9.91 0.77 -0.72
N SER A 16 10.17 1.66 -1.67
CA SER A 16 9.78 3.08 -1.53
C SER A 16 8.29 3.27 -1.75
N ASP A 17 7.80 4.47 -1.35
CA ASP A 17 6.40 4.84 -1.54
C ASP A 17 6.10 5.28 -2.98
N TYR A 18 7.10 5.28 -3.86
CA TYR A 18 6.91 5.63 -5.27
C TYR A 18 6.44 4.45 -6.12
N GLY A 19 6.29 3.27 -5.53
CA GLY A 19 5.74 2.11 -6.22
C GLY A 19 4.23 2.00 -6.02
N SER A 20 3.62 1.10 -6.82
CA SER A 20 2.17 0.87 -6.80
C SER A 20 1.78 -0.58 -6.52
N PHE A 21 2.75 -1.48 -6.36
CA PHE A 21 2.48 -2.87 -6.04
C PHE A 21 2.52 -3.10 -4.53
N THR A 22 1.48 -3.73 -4.03
CA THR A 22 1.33 -4.06 -2.62
C THR A 22 0.86 -5.49 -2.47
N SER A 23 0.90 -6.01 -1.26
CA SER A 23 0.37 -7.34 -0.94
C SER A 23 -0.54 -7.22 0.27
N LEU A 24 -1.35 -8.25 0.49
CA LEU A 24 -2.11 -8.37 1.71
C LEU A 24 -1.15 -8.47 2.90
N GLU A 25 -1.42 -7.77 3.99
CA GLU A 25 -0.60 -7.81 5.20
C GLU A 25 -0.39 -9.26 5.65
N ARG A 26 0.82 -9.55 6.10
CA ARG A 26 1.22 -10.87 6.61
C ARG A 26 1.37 -11.96 5.54
N THR A 27 1.37 -11.58 4.26
CA THR A 27 1.76 -12.54 3.23
C THR A 27 3.18 -13.05 3.52
N PRO A 28 3.39 -14.37 3.63
CA PRO A 28 4.72 -14.91 3.85
C PRO A 28 5.70 -14.43 2.77
N TYR A 29 6.93 -14.15 3.18
CA TYR A 29 7.94 -13.56 2.28
C TYR A 29 8.13 -14.39 1.01
N GLU A 30 8.22 -15.72 1.13
CA GLU A 30 8.41 -16.63 0.01
C GLU A 30 7.25 -16.62 -0.98
N MET A 31 6.04 -16.27 -0.53
CA MET A 31 4.87 -16.20 -1.38
C MET A 31 4.81 -14.91 -2.19
N ARG A 32 5.70 -13.97 -1.91
CA ARG A 32 5.81 -12.71 -2.66
C ARG A 32 6.70 -12.84 -3.89
N ALA A 33 7.51 -13.88 -3.95
CA ALA A 33 8.43 -14.19 -5.08
C ALA A 33 9.20 -12.94 -5.53
N VAL A 34 9.78 -12.22 -4.58
CA VAL A 34 10.53 -10.99 -4.85
C VAL A 34 12.02 -11.27 -5.02
N ALA A 35 12.73 -10.32 -5.64
CA ALA A 35 14.15 -10.45 -5.89
C ALA A 35 14.95 -10.63 -4.59
N PRO A 36 16.06 -11.38 -4.61
CA PRO A 36 16.93 -11.50 -3.45
C PRO A 36 17.35 -10.14 -2.92
N GLY A 37 17.35 -9.99 -1.58
CA GLY A 37 17.70 -8.74 -0.92
C GLY A 37 16.53 -7.79 -0.69
N THR A 38 15.33 -8.10 -1.19
CA THR A 38 14.15 -7.26 -0.99
C THR A 38 13.80 -7.11 0.48
N ASP A 39 14.06 -8.12 1.29
CA ASP A 39 13.81 -8.09 2.74
C ASP A 39 14.69 -7.05 3.47
N GLN A 40 15.73 -6.55 2.82
CA GLN A 40 16.57 -5.47 3.35
C GLN A 40 16.01 -4.08 3.02
N ARG A 41 14.99 -4.01 2.18
CA ARG A 41 14.35 -2.73 1.84
C ARG A 41 13.36 -2.34 2.93
N PRO A 42 13.02 -1.04 3.03
CA PRO A 42 12.00 -0.59 3.98
C PRO A 42 10.70 -1.38 3.83
N TYR A 43 10.17 -1.82 4.94
CA TYR A 43 8.88 -2.51 4.97
C TYR A 43 7.85 -1.60 5.62
N SER A 44 6.70 -1.43 4.99
CA SER A 44 5.64 -0.58 5.51
C SER A 44 4.30 -1.27 5.38
N VAL A 45 3.46 -1.04 6.38
CA VAL A 45 2.07 -1.49 6.39
C VAL A 45 1.17 -0.27 6.28
N PHE A 46 0.15 -0.37 5.45
CA PHE A 46 -0.80 0.72 5.21
C PHE A 46 -2.21 0.25 5.51
N GLU A 47 -3.03 1.16 6.02
CA GLU A 47 -4.46 0.91 6.20
C GLU A 47 -5.22 1.69 5.14
N VAL A 48 -6.17 1.02 4.50
CA VAL A 48 -7.07 1.65 3.54
C VAL A 48 -8.09 2.49 4.30
N VAL A 49 -8.19 3.76 3.95
CA VAL A 49 -9.10 4.72 4.58
C VAL A 49 -10.37 4.90 3.76
N GLU A 50 -10.22 5.00 2.43
CA GLU A 50 -11.33 5.10 1.50
C GLU A 50 -11.24 3.98 0.47
N PRO A 51 -12.37 3.53 -0.10
CA PRO A 51 -12.35 2.43 -1.08
C PRO A 51 -11.37 2.71 -2.22
N ILE A 52 -10.59 1.69 -2.59
CA ILE A 52 -9.59 1.80 -3.66
C ILE A 52 -9.87 0.71 -4.69
N ASN A 53 -10.02 1.12 -5.96
CA ASN A 53 -10.10 0.18 -7.07
C ASN A 53 -8.69 -0.30 -7.42
N VAL A 54 -8.45 -1.60 -7.33
CA VAL A 54 -7.14 -2.19 -7.60
C VAL A 54 -7.26 -3.32 -8.61
N LYS A 55 -6.13 -3.67 -9.21
CA LYS A 55 -6.00 -4.92 -9.96
C LYS A 55 -5.42 -5.96 -9.02
N SER A 56 -6.09 -7.08 -8.86
CA SER A 56 -5.70 -8.15 -7.95
C SER A 56 -5.29 -9.39 -8.75
N GLY A 57 -4.25 -10.06 -8.31
CA GLY A 57 -3.81 -11.31 -8.92
C GLY A 57 -2.90 -12.11 -8.00
N SER A 58 -2.75 -13.39 -8.32
CA SER A 58 -1.80 -14.24 -7.62
C SER A 58 -0.40 -13.96 -8.13
N ILE A 59 0.58 -13.99 -7.23
CA ILE A 59 1.98 -13.81 -7.57
C ILE A 59 2.52 -15.13 -8.13
N ALA A 60 3.10 -15.08 -9.34
CA ALA A 60 3.75 -16.26 -9.95
C ALA A 60 5.02 -16.61 -9.18
N SER A 61 5.42 -17.89 -9.23
CA SER A 61 6.71 -18.31 -8.69
C SER A 61 7.85 -17.64 -9.46
N TRP A 62 8.87 -17.20 -8.75
CA TRP A 62 10.04 -16.54 -9.35
C TRP A 62 11.17 -16.55 -8.32
N PHE A 63 12.42 -16.37 -8.79
CA PHE A 63 13.61 -16.30 -7.93
C PHE A 63 13.70 -17.49 -6.96
N ASP A 64 13.35 -18.69 -7.43
CA ASP A 64 13.29 -19.93 -6.63
C ASP A 64 12.33 -19.84 -5.44
N GLU A 65 11.40 -18.89 -5.47
CA GLU A 65 10.36 -18.75 -4.46
C GLU A 65 9.02 -19.22 -5.01
N PRO A 66 8.17 -19.85 -4.17
CA PRO A 66 6.92 -20.45 -4.63
C PRO A 66 5.89 -19.45 -5.15
N GLY A 67 5.89 -18.22 -4.66
CA GLY A 67 4.82 -17.28 -4.98
C GLY A 67 3.49 -17.68 -4.34
N GLY A 68 2.40 -17.35 -4.98
CA GLY A 68 1.05 -17.71 -4.54
C GLY A 68 0.37 -16.70 -3.63
N GLY A 69 1.08 -15.67 -3.18
CA GLY A 69 0.47 -14.57 -2.44
C GLY A 69 -0.41 -13.73 -3.35
N ILE A 70 -1.23 -12.88 -2.76
CA ILE A 70 -2.08 -11.95 -3.50
C ILE A 70 -1.37 -10.62 -3.62
N GLN A 71 -1.32 -10.10 -4.85
CA GLN A 71 -0.73 -8.80 -5.16
C GLN A 71 -1.83 -7.85 -5.62
N TYR A 72 -1.76 -6.62 -5.14
CA TYR A 72 -2.65 -5.55 -5.56
C TYR A 72 -1.85 -4.47 -6.28
N LEU A 73 -2.25 -4.18 -7.52
CA LEU A 73 -1.73 -3.01 -8.23
C LEU A 73 -2.66 -1.85 -7.94
N LEU A 74 -2.14 -0.85 -7.24
CA LEU A 74 -2.88 0.36 -6.90
C LEU A 74 -3.04 1.24 -8.14
N PRO A 75 -4.09 2.08 -8.20
CA PRO A 75 -4.29 3.00 -9.35
C PRO A 75 -3.27 4.12 -9.41
N ASP A 76 -2.63 4.42 -8.27
CA ASP A 76 -1.60 5.46 -8.15
C ASP A 76 -0.48 4.94 -7.28
N THR A 77 0.59 5.72 -7.12
CA THR A 77 1.66 5.36 -6.20
C THR A 77 1.20 5.42 -4.75
N VAL A 78 1.87 4.68 -3.88
CA VAL A 78 1.60 4.76 -2.44
C VAL A 78 1.73 6.20 -1.95
N ASP A 79 2.75 6.92 -2.41
CA ASP A 79 2.98 8.32 -2.04
C ASP A 79 1.77 9.19 -2.33
N GLU A 80 1.20 9.06 -3.53
CA GLU A 80 0.00 9.81 -3.91
C GLU A 80 -1.20 9.47 -3.04
N LEU A 81 -1.40 8.19 -2.77
CA LEU A 81 -2.54 7.75 -1.96
C LEU A 81 -2.39 8.16 -0.49
N LEU A 82 -1.17 8.20 0.03
CA LEU A 82 -0.90 8.76 1.36
C LEU A 82 -1.18 10.26 1.39
N ASP A 83 -0.74 10.97 0.35
CA ASP A 83 -0.94 12.40 0.24
C ASP A 83 -2.42 12.79 0.20
N TRP A 84 -3.24 11.94 -0.42
CA TRP A 84 -4.68 12.14 -0.50
C TRP A 84 -5.47 11.59 0.70
N ASP A 85 -4.80 11.01 1.71
CA ASP A 85 -5.42 10.33 2.85
C ASP A 85 -6.35 9.17 2.45
N ILE A 86 -6.05 8.54 1.35
CA ILE A 86 -6.73 7.30 0.92
C ILE A 86 -6.07 6.10 1.59
N LEU A 87 -4.76 6.19 1.86
CA LEU A 87 -4.00 5.27 2.68
C LEU A 87 -3.42 5.99 3.88
N TRP A 88 -3.29 5.28 4.99
CA TRP A 88 -2.55 5.75 6.17
C TRP A 88 -1.43 4.76 6.48
N LEU A 89 -0.25 5.29 6.80
CA LEU A 89 0.87 4.48 7.27
C LEU A 89 0.57 3.97 8.68
N LYS A 90 0.68 2.65 8.87
CA LYS A 90 0.52 2.03 10.19
C LYS A 90 1.78 2.19 11.02
N GLY A 91 1.63 2.15 12.33
CA GLY A 91 2.76 2.34 13.25
C GLY A 91 3.09 3.80 13.52
N VAL A 92 2.42 4.72 12.83
CA VAL A 92 2.51 6.16 13.08
C VAL A 92 1.23 6.59 13.75
N GLU A 93 1.33 7.36 14.83
CA GLU A 93 0.15 7.89 15.51
C GLU A 93 -0.46 9.01 14.68
N HIS A 94 -1.76 8.90 14.45
CA HIS A 94 -2.53 9.91 13.73
C HIS A 94 -3.49 10.58 14.71
N TYR A 95 -3.11 11.75 15.21
CA TYR A 95 -3.99 12.53 16.08
C TYR A 95 -5.03 13.23 15.22
N ALA A 96 -6.29 13.19 15.65
CA ALA A 96 -7.41 13.72 14.88
C ALA A 96 -7.20 15.16 14.40
N LYS A 97 -6.74 16.05 15.28
CA LYS A 97 -6.50 17.46 14.91
C LYS A 97 -5.38 17.61 13.89
N TYR A 98 -4.36 16.75 13.97
CA TYR A 98 -3.24 16.78 13.06
C TYR A 98 -3.65 16.28 11.68
N GLN A 99 -4.44 15.23 11.65
CA GLN A 99 -5.02 14.69 10.43
C GLN A 99 -5.89 15.73 9.73
N THR A 100 -6.74 16.41 10.49
CA THR A 100 -7.62 17.45 9.96
C THR A 100 -6.82 18.60 9.35
N TYR A 101 -5.75 19.01 10.01
CA TYR A 101 -4.87 20.06 9.49
C TYR A 101 -4.25 19.68 8.14
N PHE A 102 -3.68 18.49 8.05
CA PHE A 102 -3.05 18.03 6.82
C PHE A 102 -4.05 17.87 5.69
N ARG A 103 -5.22 17.36 5.99
CA ARG A 103 -6.30 17.22 5.02
C ARG A 103 -6.71 18.57 4.45
N PHE A 104 -6.86 19.55 5.31
CA PHE A 104 -7.21 20.91 4.92
C PHE A 104 -6.13 21.53 4.05
N ALA A 105 -4.87 21.40 4.44
CA ALA A 105 -3.74 21.93 3.66
C ALA A 105 -3.66 21.29 2.27
N LYS A 106 -3.89 19.99 2.16
CA LYS A 106 -3.88 19.29 0.89
C LYS A 106 -5.03 19.74 0.00
N LEU A 107 -6.22 19.92 0.54
CA LEU A 107 -7.37 20.42 -0.21
C LEU A 107 -7.11 21.82 -0.76
N GLN A 108 -6.47 22.68 0.01
CA GLN A 108 -6.13 24.01 -0.45
C GLN A 108 -5.11 23.99 -1.59
N ARG A 109 -4.12 23.11 -1.53
CA ARG A 109 -3.16 22.95 -2.63
C ARG A 109 -3.84 22.46 -3.90
N ARG A 110 -4.86 21.62 -3.78
CA ARG A 110 -5.62 21.16 -4.95
C ARG A 110 -6.47 22.26 -5.57
N ALA A 111 -7.03 23.12 -4.73
CA ALA A 111 -7.87 24.23 -5.19
C ALA A 111 -7.05 25.32 -5.90
N ALA A 112 -5.79 25.40 -5.58
CA ALA A 112 -4.88 26.35 -6.24
C ALA A 112 -4.39 25.83 -7.57
#